data_0a37e5ffb6c6583811c8e25664124e14
#
_entry.id   0a37e5ffb6c6583811c8e25664124e14
#
_cell.length_a   1.000
_cell.length_b   1.000
_cell.length_c   1.000
_cell.angle_alpha   90.00
_cell.angle_beta   90.00
_cell.angle_gamma   90.00
#
_symmetry.space_group_name_H-M   'P 1'
#
loop_
_entity.id
_entity.type
_entity.pdbx_description
1 polymer ?
#
loop_
_entity_poly.entity_id
_entity_poly.type
_entity_poly.pdbx_seq_one_letter_code
_entity_poly.pdbx_strand_id
1 'polypeptide(L)'
;MSSVGPVPMPVVLILVCVVIAMAVARLWPRRKDGVPLPSAPSMVLDMLLVGLLCGRISFVALNFALYREAPWSILQIADGGYHLVVVLVAGSAWGLWRVRPWRALRAPVLGAALAGVLLWAGGSQLLSAWQERRMPLPVLQVADLQGGRVDLQQFRGKPLVLNLWASWCGPCRREMPVLAAAQQAHADVQFVFLNQGETLEEVQGFVARERLLLGNVLLDDDAAASTVLGVQAYPSTLFFDAEGRLRELHLGELTAAGLEHKLRRLR
;
A
#
# COMPACT_ATOMS: atom_id res chain seq x y z
N MET A 1 -0.61 -16.51 -1.35
CA MET A 1 0.12 -15.91 -2.48
C MET A 1 -0.52 -14.55 -2.76
N SER A 2 0.03 -13.48 -2.22
CA SER A 2 -0.50 -12.10 -2.33
C SER A 2 0.23 -11.27 -3.40
N SER A 3 1.06 -11.92 -4.22
CA SER A 3 1.78 -11.30 -5.34
C SER A 3 1.87 -12.24 -6.53
N VAL A 4 1.98 -11.68 -7.73
CA VAL A 4 2.37 -12.39 -8.96
C VAL A 4 3.83 -12.07 -9.20
N GLY A 5 4.73 -12.94 -8.70
CA GLY A 5 6.16 -12.62 -8.66
C GLY A 5 6.44 -11.42 -7.74
N PRO A 6 7.30 -10.48 -8.13
CA PRO A 6 7.65 -9.31 -7.32
C PRO A 6 6.56 -8.22 -7.27
N VAL A 7 5.42 -8.42 -7.97
CA VAL A 7 4.37 -7.38 -8.11
C VAL A 7 3.24 -7.61 -7.10
N PRO A 8 2.92 -6.61 -6.26
CA PRO A 8 1.78 -6.70 -5.33
C PRO A 8 0.45 -6.88 -6.05
N MET A 9 -0.42 -7.76 -5.54
CA MET A 9 -1.76 -8.02 -6.11
C MET A 9 -2.61 -6.77 -6.38
N PRO A 10 -2.63 -5.74 -5.51
CA PRO A 10 -3.36 -4.50 -5.80
C PRO A 10 -2.88 -3.78 -7.06
N VAL A 11 -1.57 -3.81 -7.35
CA VAL A 11 -1.00 -3.22 -8.57
C VAL A 11 -1.45 -4.00 -9.80
N VAL A 12 -1.43 -5.33 -9.73
CA VAL A 12 -1.94 -6.20 -10.81
C VAL A 12 -3.42 -5.89 -11.08
N LEU A 13 -4.23 -5.74 -10.03
CA LEU A 13 -5.65 -5.40 -10.16
C LEU A 13 -5.83 -4.05 -10.87
N ILE A 14 -5.08 -3.02 -10.51
CA ILE A 14 -5.14 -1.70 -11.16
C ILE A 14 -4.79 -1.83 -12.64
N LEU A 15 -3.71 -2.53 -12.98
CA LEU A 15 -3.29 -2.74 -14.36
C LEU A 15 -4.37 -3.46 -15.18
N VAL A 16 -4.96 -4.51 -14.63
CA VAL A 16 -6.06 -5.24 -15.27
C VAL A 16 -7.27 -4.32 -15.50
N CYS A 17 -7.67 -3.53 -14.50
CA CYS A 17 -8.78 -2.58 -14.62
C CYS A 17 -8.53 -1.53 -15.71
N VAL A 18 -7.30 -1.00 -15.79
CA VAL A 18 -6.90 -0.03 -16.82
C VAL A 18 -6.95 -0.66 -18.21
N VAL A 19 -6.41 -1.88 -18.37
CA VAL A 19 -6.44 -2.60 -19.66
C VAL A 19 -7.88 -2.86 -20.10
N ILE A 20 -8.74 -3.32 -19.18
CA ILE A 20 -10.17 -3.56 -19.50
C ILE A 20 -10.87 -2.25 -19.87
N ALA A 21 -10.65 -1.17 -19.09
CA ALA A 21 -11.23 0.13 -19.41
C ALA A 21 -10.80 0.64 -20.79
N MET A 22 -9.52 0.49 -21.15
CA MET A 22 -9.02 0.83 -22.49
C MET A 22 -9.63 -0.05 -23.59
N ALA A 23 -9.80 -1.36 -23.33
CA ALA A 23 -10.44 -2.28 -24.26
C ALA A 23 -11.92 -1.91 -24.50
N VAL A 24 -12.67 -1.64 -23.43
CA VAL A 24 -14.05 -1.14 -23.50
C VAL A 24 -14.12 0.14 -24.34
N ALA A 25 -13.23 1.11 -24.06
CA ALA A 25 -13.17 2.35 -24.83
C ALA A 25 -12.85 2.13 -26.33
N ARG A 26 -12.02 1.13 -26.63
CA ARG A 26 -11.62 0.80 -28.00
C ARG A 26 -12.72 0.06 -28.79
N LEU A 27 -13.39 -0.88 -28.13
CA LEU A 27 -14.39 -1.77 -28.75
C LEU A 27 -15.78 -1.14 -28.83
N TRP A 28 -15.99 0.01 -28.14
CA TRP A 28 -17.30 0.68 -28.14
C TRP A 28 -17.73 1.06 -29.56
N PRO A 29 -18.97 0.74 -29.96
CA PRO A 29 -19.49 1.11 -31.28
C PRO A 29 -19.42 2.63 -31.48
N ARG A 30 -18.73 3.06 -32.53
CA ARG A 30 -18.62 4.48 -32.89
C ARG A 30 -19.37 4.76 -34.15
N ARG A 31 -20.16 5.84 -34.20
CA ARG A 31 -20.67 6.37 -35.44
C ARG A 31 -19.50 6.99 -36.23
N LYS A 32 -19.37 6.57 -37.49
CA LYS A 32 -18.35 7.09 -38.40
C LYS A 32 -18.93 8.32 -39.12
N ASP A 33 -18.89 9.46 -38.45
CA ASP A 33 -19.37 10.73 -39.02
C ASP A 33 -18.28 11.46 -39.85
N GLY A 34 -17.25 10.75 -40.30
CA GLY A 34 -16.19 11.29 -41.18
C GLY A 34 -15.18 12.26 -40.52
N VAL A 35 -15.35 12.59 -39.25
CA VAL A 35 -14.44 13.50 -38.53
C VAL A 35 -13.35 12.69 -37.81
N PRO A 36 -12.06 13.07 -37.91
CA PRO A 36 -10.99 12.42 -37.18
C PRO A 36 -11.19 12.65 -35.68
N LEU A 37 -11.54 11.57 -34.95
CA LEU A 37 -11.77 11.60 -33.52
C LEU A 37 -10.48 11.22 -32.76
N PRO A 38 -10.18 11.89 -31.63
CA PRO A 38 -9.13 11.44 -30.73
C PRO A 38 -9.38 9.99 -30.24
N SER A 39 -8.33 9.31 -29.85
CA SER A 39 -8.48 7.93 -29.39
C SER A 39 -9.15 7.90 -28.00
N ALA A 40 -10.23 7.14 -27.85
CA ALA A 40 -10.91 7.00 -26.55
C ALA A 40 -10.00 6.39 -25.47
N PRO A 41 -9.14 5.39 -25.76
CA PRO A 41 -8.19 4.87 -24.79
C PRO A 41 -7.20 5.92 -24.26
N SER A 42 -6.68 6.85 -25.09
CA SER A 42 -5.78 7.90 -24.62
C SER A 42 -6.48 8.85 -23.68
N MET A 43 -7.75 9.17 -23.91
CA MET A 43 -8.53 10.00 -22.98
C MET A 43 -8.73 9.34 -21.62
N VAL A 44 -8.96 8.01 -21.57
CA VAL A 44 -9.05 7.27 -20.31
C VAL A 44 -7.72 7.31 -19.56
N LEU A 45 -6.60 7.19 -20.27
CA LEU A 45 -5.28 7.31 -19.68
C LEU A 45 -5.02 8.73 -19.14
N ASP A 46 -5.37 9.77 -19.90
CA ASP A 46 -5.25 11.16 -19.45
C ASP A 46 -6.07 11.41 -18.17
N MET A 47 -7.30 10.89 -18.09
CA MET A 47 -8.16 10.98 -16.90
C MET A 47 -7.48 10.33 -15.68
N LEU A 48 -6.88 9.16 -15.87
CA LEU A 48 -6.16 8.46 -14.81
C LEU A 48 -4.94 9.27 -14.34
N LEU A 49 -4.11 9.75 -15.27
CA LEU A 49 -2.90 10.51 -14.94
C LEU A 49 -3.22 11.82 -14.23
N VAL A 50 -4.18 12.59 -14.73
CA VAL A 50 -4.61 13.85 -14.09
C VAL A 50 -5.21 13.55 -12.71
N GLY A 51 -6.06 12.53 -12.60
CA GLY A 51 -6.63 12.10 -11.33
C GLY A 51 -5.57 11.74 -10.31
N LEU A 52 -4.61 10.88 -10.67
CA LEU A 52 -3.52 10.47 -9.78
C LEU A 52 -2.65 11.66 -9.36
N LEU A 53 -2.30 12.54 -10.29
CA LEU A 53 -1.51 13.74 -9.98
C LEU A 53 -2.24 14.64 -8.99
N CYS A 54 -3.50 14.98 -9.24
CA CYS A 54 -4.30 15.81 -8.35
C CYS A 54 -4.51 15.13 -6.98
N GLY A 55 -4.75 13.82 -6.96
CA GLY A 55 -4.89 13.04 -5.73
C GLY A 55 -3.62 13.01 -4.90
N ARG A 56 -2.45 12.90 -5.54
CA ARG A 56 -1.15 12.98 -4.87
C ARG A 56 -0.88 14.38 -4.31
N ILE A 57 -1.07 15.42 -5.11
CA ILE A 57 -0.90 16.81 -4.67
C ILE A 57 -1.80 17.12 -3.47
N SER A 58 -3.07 16.70 -3.53
CA SER A 58 -4.03 16.88 -2.43
C SER A 58 -3.57 16.14 -1.16
N PHE A 59 -3.11 14.90 -1.28
CA PHE A 59 -2.63 14.13 -0.14
C PHE A 59 -1.40 14.78 0.51
N VAL A 60 -0.43 15.20 -0.30
CA VAL A 60 0.79 15.90 0.18
C VAL A 60 0.41 17.22 0.86
N ALA A 61 -0.51 18.00 0.27
CA ALA A 61 -0.95 19.27 0.84
C ALA A 61 -1.62 19.09 2.21
N LEU A 62 -2.50 18.09 2.35
CA LEU A 62 -3.20 17.79 3.61
C LEU A 62 -2.29 17.23 4.70
N ASN A 63 -1.19 16.59 4.32
CA ASN A 63 -0.21 16.01 5.25
C ASN A 63 1.13 16.76 5.20
N PHE A 64 1.14 18.03 4.78
CA PHE A 64 2.36 18.79 4.52
C PHE A 64 3.31 18.86 5.72
N ALA A 65 2.79 18.89 6.93
CA ALA A 65 3.59 18.91 8.15
C ALA A 65 4.54 17.68 8.24
N LEU A 66 4.05 16.49 7.85
CA LEU A 66 4.84 15.24 7.86
C LEU A 66 5.88 15.21 6.72
N TYR A 67 5.54 15.77 5.58
CA TYR A 67 6.48 15.83 4.43
C TYR A 67 7.56 16.90 4.60
N ARG A 68 7.32 17.94 5.42
CA ARG A 68 8.31 19.01 5.66
C ARG A 68 9.57 18.47 6.35
N GLU A 69 9.45 17.44 7.17
CA GLU A 69 10.59 16.81 7.87
C GLU A 69 11.45 15.96 6.93
N ALA A 70 10.84 15.39 5.87
CA ALA A 70 11.53 14.59 4.86
C ALA A 70 11.02 14.90 3.45
N PRO A 71 11.42 16.03 2.83
CA PRO A 71 10.83 16.49 1.55
C PRO A 71 10.96 15.49 0.40
N TRP A 72 12.04 14.70 0.38
CA TRP A 72 12.25 13.68 -0.64
C TRP A 72 11.21 12.56 -0.62
N SER A 73 10.53 12.36 0.52
CA SER A 73 9.45 11.36 0.62
C SER A 73 8.21 11.71 -0.22
N ILE A 74 8.07 12.96 -0.68
CA ILE A 74 7.04 13.37 -1.66
C ILE A 74 7.15 12.57 -2.95
N LEU A 75 8.36 12.20 -3.36
CA LEU A 75 8.63 11.43 -4.58
C LEU A 75 8.42 9.92 -4.41
N GLN A 76 8.22 9.43 -3.19
CA GLN A 76 7.93 8.03 -2.91
C GLN A 76 6.47 7.70 -3.24
N ILE A 77 6.20 7.41 -4.51
CA ILE A 77 4.86 7.14 -5.06
C ILE A 77 4.28 5.83 -4.46
N ALA A 78 5.15 4.92 -4.04
CA ALA A 78 4.78 3.60 -3.54
C ALA A 78 4.19 3.61 -2.11
N ASP A 79 4.26 4.73 -1.37
CA ASP A 79 3.73 4.87 -0.01
C ASP A 79 2.20 4.77 0.09
N GLY A 80 1.50 4.74 -1.07
CA GLY A 80 0.03 4.66 -1.16
C GLY A 80 -0.70 5.96 -0.80
N GLY A 81 0.03 7.07 -0.62
CA GLY A 81 -0.50 8.37 -0.26
C GLY A 81 -1.25 9.07 -1.41
N TYR A 82 -2.51 8.70 -1.62
CA TYR A 82 -3.41 9.32 -2.60
C TYR A 82 -4.78 9.60 -2.00
N HIS A 83 -5.33 10.77 -2.29
CA HIS A 83 -6.71 11.09 -1.89
C HIS A 83 -7.69 10.60 -2.96
N LEU A 84 -8.25 9.41 -2.77
CA LEU A 84 -9.07 8.71 -3.77
C LEU A 84 -10.24 9.56 -4.30
N VAL A 85 -10.93 10.29 -3.43
CA VAL A 85 -12.05 11.17 -3.86
C VAL A 85 -11.55 12.22 -4.85
N VAL A 86 -10.37 12.84 -4.59
CA VAL A 86 -9.78 13.82 -5.50
C VAL A 86 -9.34 13.17 -6.81
N VAL A 87 -8.78 11.95 -6.77
CA VAL A 87 -8.46 11.17 -7.98
C VAL A 87 -9.68 11.02 -8.87
N LEU A 88 -10.80 10.57 -8.29
CA LEU A 88 -12.04 10.33 -9.04
C LEU A 88 -12.67 11.64 -9.55
N VAL A 89 -12.75 12.67 -8.71
CA VAL A 89 -13.35 13.97 -9.08
C VAL A 89 -12.51 14.67 -10.15
N ALA A 90 -11.21 14.80 -9.96
CA ALA A 90 -10.33 15.49 -10.92
C ALA A 90 -10.24 14.74 -12.26
N GLY A 91 -10.09 13.40 -12.22
CA GLY A 91 -10.07 12.57 -13.42
C GLY A 91 -11.39 12.65 -14.19
N SER A 92 -12.54 12.57 -13.49
CA SER A 92 -13.85 12.70 -14.11
C SER A 92 -14.09 14.10 -14.68
N ALA A 93 -13.75 15.15 -13.96
CA ALA A 93 -13.88 16.54 -14.41
C ALA A 93 -13.04 16.79 -15.67
N TRP A 94 -11.78 16.31 -15.69
CA TRP A 94 -10.92 16.36 -16.86
C TRP A 94 -11.53 15.62 -18.05
N GLY A 95 -12.01 14.40 -17.84
CA GLY A 95 -12.67 13.60 -18.88
C GLY A 95 -13.90 14.28 -19.46
N LEU A 96 -14.79 14.79 -18.60
CA LEU A 96 -15.98 15.54 -19.02
C LEU A 96 -15.62 16.80 -19.80
N TRP A 97 -14.61 17.54 -19.37
CA TRP A 97 -14.11 18.73 -20.06
C TRP A 97 -13.53 18.35 -21.44
N ARG A 98 -12.73 17.30 -21.50
CA ARG A 98 -12.01 16.85 -22.70
C ARG A 98 -12.95 16.27 -23.79
N VAL A 99 -14.04 15.61 -23.37
CA VAL A 99 -15.03 15.04 -24.31
C VAL A 99 -16.13 16.04 -24.72
N ARG A 100 -16.13 17.26 -24.14
CA ARG A 100 -17.14 18.28 -24.47
C ARG A 100 -17.35 18.51 -25.96
N PRO A 101 -16.29 18.72 -26.79
CA PRO A 101 -16.45 18.95 -28.23
C PRO A 101 -16.86 17.69 -28.99
N TRP A 102 -16.69 16.48 -28.39
CA TRP A 102 -16.80 15.20 -29.08
C TRP A 102 -17.97 14.36 -28.54
N ARG A 103 -19.20 14.68 -28.97
CA ARG A 103 -20.40 13.94 -28.50
C ARG A 103 -20.29 12.43 -28.68
N ALA A 104 -19.68 11.97 -29.80
CA ALA A 104 -19.48 10.56 -30.10
C ALA A 104 -18.54 9.82 -29.13
N LEU A 105 -17.67 10.53 -28.41
CA LEU A 105 -16.73 9.95 -27.44
C LEU A 105 -17.25 9.95 -25.99
N ARG A 106 -18.36 10.65 -25.70
CA ARG A 106 -18.88 10.74 -24.32
C ARG A 106 -19.24 9.38 -23.75
N ALA A 107 -20.06 8.62 -24.46
CA ALA A 107 -20.49 7.29 -24.01
C ALA A 107 -19.31 6.30 -23.87
N PRO A 108 -18.41 6.11 -24.88
CA PRO A 108 -17.30 5.20 -24.73
C PRO A 108 -16.31 5.58 -23.60
N VAL A 109 -16.00 6.85 -23.42
CA VAL A 109 -15.05 7.31 -22.37
C VAL A 109 -15.67 7.20 -21.00
N LEU A 110 -16.90 7.68 -20.79
CA LEU A 110 -17.59 7.59 -19.51
C LEU A 110 -17.93 6.14 -19.15
N GLY A 111 -18.38 5.34 -20.11
CA GLY A 111 -18.65 3.92 -19.89
C GLY A 111 -17.39 3.13 -19.52
N ALA A 112 -16.27 3.40 -20.18
CA ALA A 112 -14.99 2.78 -19.86
C ALA A 112 -14.47 3.20 -18.46
N ALA A 113 -14.59 4.49 -18.13
CA ALA A 113 -14.20 4.98 -16.81
C ALA A 113 -15.06 4.36 -15.70
N LEU A 114 -16.37 4.29 -15.90
CA LEU A 114 -17.30 3.67 -14.95
C LEU A 114 -17.00 2.17 -14.79
N ALA A 115 -16.79 1.44 -15.88
CA ALA A 115 -16.42 0.03 -15.83
C ALA A 115 -15.11 -0.19 -15.06
N GLY A 116 -14.10 0.64 -15.32
CA GLY A 116 -12.82 0.57 -14.59
C GLY A 116 -12.99 0.81 -13.08
N VAL A 117 -13.78 1.80 -12.68
CA VAL A 117 -14.05 2.10 -11.26
C VAL A 117 -14.83 0.96 -10.59
N LEU A 118 -15.86 0.42 -11.23
CA LEU A 118 -16.67 -0.69 -10.68
C LEU A 118 -15.84 -1.96 -10.54
N LEU A 119 -15.04 -2.31 -11.55
CA LEU A 119 -14.13 -3.46 -11.48
C LEU A 119 -13.08 -3.30 -10.39
N TRP A 120 -12.52 -2.10 -10.25
CA TRP A 120 -11.55 -1.84 -9.19
C TRP A 120 -12.20 -1.91 -7.80
N ALA A 121 -13.37 -1.28 -7.61
CA ALA A 121 -14.08 -1.31 -6.34
C ALA A 121 -14.49 -2.74 -5.95
N GLY A 122 -15.09 -3.49 -6.88
CA GLY A 122 -15.48 -4.89 -6.64
C GLY A 122 -14.27 -5.80 -6.42
N GLY A 123 -13.24 -5.66 -7.26
CA GLY A 123 -12.01 -6.45 -7.17
C GLY A 123 -11.22 -6.16 -5.89
N SER A 124 -11.16 -4.91 -5.45
CA SER A 124 -10.47 -4.55 -4.19
C SER A 124 -11.19 -5.10 -2.97
N GLN A 125 -12.54 -5.07 -2.94
CA GLN A 125 -13.34 -5.67 -1.86
C GLN A 125 -13.18 -7.20 -1.82
N LEU A 126 -13.20 -7.84 -2.99
CA LEU A 126 -13.00 -9.29 -3.06
C LEU A 126 -11.60 -9.70 -2.61
N LEU A 127 -10.58 -8.93 -3.03
CA LEU A 127 -9.19 -9.17 -2.66
C LEU A 127 -8.98 -8.99 -1.16
N SER A 128 -9.51 -7.92 -0.55
CA SER A 128 -9.42 -7.69 0.90
C SER A 128 -10.12 -8.80 1.69
N ALA A 129 -11.34 -9.16 1.32
CA ALA A 129 -12.08 -10.25 1.98
C ALA A 129 -11.36 -11.60 1.87
N TRP A 130 -10.67 -11.85 0.75
CA TRP A 130 -9.86 -13.05 0.56
C TRP A 130 -8.60 -13.04 1.43
N GLN A 131 -7.92 -11.90 1.54
CA GLN A 131 -6.73 -11.74 2.39
C GLN A 131 -7.07 -11.88 3.88
N GLU A 132 -8.15 -11.25 4.34
CA GLU A 132 -8.63 -11.37 5.73
C GLU A 132 -8.89 -12.82 6.15
N ARG A 133 -9.46 -13.64 5.25
CA ARG A 133 -9.75 -15.06 5.52
C ARG A 133 -8.53 -15.97 5.49
N ARG A 134 -7.49 -15.63 4.74
CA ARG A 134 -6.36 -16.51 4.44
C ARG A 134 -5.08 -16.18 5.18
N MET A 135 -4.98 -15.01 5.79
CA MET A 135 -3.77 -14.55 6.47
C MET A 135 -4.07 -14.04 7.89
N PRO A 136 -4.50 -14.93 8.81
CA PRO A 136 -4.53 -14.55 10.22
C PRO A 136 -3.09 -14.37 10.74
N LEU A 137 -2.95 -13.67 11.85
CA LEU A 137 -1.68 -13.63 12.59
C LEU A 137 -1.22 -15.06 12.87
N PRO A 138 -0.03 -15.48 12.42
CA PRO A 138 0.39 -16.87 12.53
C PRO A 138 0.68 -17.27 13.99
N VAL A 139 0.48 -18.53 14.29
CA VAL A 139 1.02 -19.17 15.50
C VAL A 139 2.50 -19.45 15.21
N LEU A 140 3.37 -18.61 15.71
CA LEU A 140 4.81 -18.70 15.44
C LEU A 140 5.57 -18.31 16.70
N GLN A 141 6.48 -19.17 17.11
CA GLN A 141 7.40 -18.93 18.21
C GLN A 141 8.69 -18.31 17.65
N VAL A 142 9.03 -17.14 18.17
CA VAL A 142 10.22 -16.37 17.80
C VAL A 142 11.00 -16.00 19.05
N ALA A 143 12.23 -15.52 18.93
CA ALA A 143 13.02 -15.10 20.08
C ALA A 143 12.92 -13.58 20.31
N ASP A 144 12.99 -13.13 21.56
CA ASP A 144 13.25 -11.73 21.90
C ASP A 144 14.77 -11.43 21.98
N LEU A 145 15.12 -10.17 22.18
CA LEU A 145 16.53 -9.75 22.31
C LEU A 145 17.21 -10.25 23.59
N GLN A 146 16.47 -10.86 24.51
CA GLN A 146 16.96 -11.50 25.74
C GLN A 146 17.07 -13.03 25.61
N GLY A 147 16.72 -13.58 24.44
CA GLY A 147 16.68 -15.02 24.17
C GLY A 147 15.45 -15.74 24.70
N GLY A 148 14.45 -14.98 25.17
CA GLY A 148 13.14 -15.51 25.56
C GLY A 148 12.31 -15.93 24.34
N ARG A 149 11.45 -16.95 24.52
CA ARG A 149 10.50 -17.35 23.46
C ARG A 149 9.22 -16.53 23.55
N VAL A 150 8.77 -16.04 22.42
CA VAL A 150 7.62 -15.15 22.25
C VAL A 150 6.69 -15.74 21.19
N ASP A 151 5.42 -15.99 21.52
CA ASP A 151 4.42 -16.34 20.53
C ASP A 151 3.81 -15.05 19.94
N LEU A 152 3.78 -14.95 18.60
CA LEU A 152 3.15 -13.79 17.94
C LEU A 152 1.67 -13.62 18.32
N GLN A 153 0.98 -14.69 18.76
CA GLN A 153 -0.41 -14.62 19.20
C GLN A 153 -0.62 -13.75 20.46
N GLN A 154 0.41 -13.52 21.27
CA GLN A 154 0.30 -12.65 22.45
C GLN A 154 0.03 -11.18 22.09
N PHE A 155 0.31 -10.77 20.85
CA PHE A 155 0.06 -9.41 20.36
C PHE A 155 -1.38 -9.19 19.87
N ARG A 156 -2.29 -10.15 20.06
CA ARG A 156 -3.72 -9.95 19.84
C ARG A 156 -4.36 -9.09 20.92
N GLY A 157 -5.55 -8.57 20.65
CA GLY A 157 -6.31 -7.72 21.58
C GLY A 157 -6.13 -6.22 21.35
N LYS A 158 -5.15 -5.84 20.54
CA LYS A 158 -4.97 -4.47 20.02
C LYS A 158 -4.62 -4.53 18.54
N PRO A 159 -4.87 -3.46 17.77
CA PRO A 159 -4.34 -3.34 16.42
C PRO A 159 -2.82 -3.53 16.43
N LEU A 160 -2.29 -4.26 15.45
CA LEU A 160 -0.88 -4.65 15.39
C LEU A 160 -0.25 -4.22 14.06
N VAL A 161 0.91 -3.60 14.15
CA VAL A 161 1.83 -3.34 13.03
C VAL A 161 3.00 -4.32 13.16
N LEU A 162 3.06 -5.30 12.28
CA LEU A 162 4.14 -6.27 12.20
C LEU A 162 5.05 -5.91 11.03
N ASN A 163 6.26 -5.45 11.33
CA ASN A 163 7.26 -5.09 10.32
C ASN A 163 8.29 -6.20 10.19
N LEU A 164 8.41 -6.78 8.98
CA LEU A 164 9.42 -7.76 8.62
C LEU A 164 10.60 -7.02 7.98
N TRP A 165 11.79 -7.16 8.58
CA TRP A 165 12.95 -6.34 8.23
C TRP A 165 14.28 -7.09 8.42
N ALA A 166 15.35 -6.50 7.87
CA ALA A 166 16.71 -6.96 8.13
C ALA A 166 17.68 -5.77 8.22
N SER A 167 18.78 -5.90 8.97
CA SER A 167 19.75 -4.83 9.19
C SER A 167 20.55 -4.48 7.92
N TRP A 168 20.75 -5.43 7.02
CA TRP A 168 21.42 -5.26 5.72
C TRP A 168 20.50 -4.58 4.67
N CYS A 169 19.20 -4.49 4.92
CA CYS A 169 18.22 -3.94 4.00
C CYS A 169 18.23 -2.40 4.08
N GLY A 170 18.75 -1.71 3.08
CA GLY A 170 18.85 -0.25 3.05
C GLY A 170 17.51 0.48 3.26
N PRO A 171 16.42 0.14 2.52
CA PRO A 171 15.10 0.73 2.76
C PRO A 171 14.56 0.47 4.17
N CYS A 172 14.81 -0.75 4.75
CA CYS A 172 14.40 -1.06 6.13
C CYS A 172 15.02 -0.08 7.13
N ARG A 173 16.32 0.16 6.99
CA ARG A 173 17.06 1.10 7.86
C ARG A 173 16.49 2.52 7.82
N ARG A 174 16.06 2.99 6.63
CA ARG A 174 15.50 4.34 6.48
C ARG A 174 14.11 4.50 7.09
N GLU A 175 13.29 3.44 7.11
CA GLU A 175 11.95 3.51 7.70
C GLU A 175 11.93 3.32 9.23
N MET A 176 12.96 2.67 9.83
CA MET A 176 13.01 2.39 11.26
C MET A 176 12.78 3.61 12.17
N PRO A 177 13.38 4.79 11.91
CA PRO A 177 13.09 5.98 12.71
C PRO A 177 11.62 6.41 12.65
N VAL A 178 10.98 6.26 11.49
CA VAL A 178 9.55 6.57 11.30
C VAL A 178 8.67 5.64 12.12
N LEU A 179 8.96 4.33 12.07
CA LEU A 179 8.24 3.33 12.85
C LEU A 179 8.48 3.48 14.35
N ALA A 180 9.70 3.82 14.77
CA ALA A 180 10.03 4.09 16.18
C ALA A 180 9.25 5.29 16.72
N ALA A 181 9.19 6.39 15.98
CA ALA A 181 8.41 7.56 16.34
C ALA A 181 6.91 7.24 16.43
N ALA A 182 6.39 6.48 15.47
CA ALA A 182 4.99 6.05 15.48
C ALA A 182 4.67 5.14 16.66
N GLN A 183 5.55 4.21 17.04
CA GLN A 183 5.38 3.36 18.22
C GLN A 183 5.22 4.20 19.51
N GLN A 184 5.99 5.27 19.63
CA GLN A 184 5.91 6.16 20.79
C GLN A 184 4.63 7.02 20.77
N ALA A 185 4.18 7.43 19.60
CA ALA A 185 3.01 8.30 19.44
C ALA A 185 1.66 7.55 19.59
N HIS A 186 1.62 6.24 19.32
CA HIS A 186 0.39 5.43 19.24
C HIS A 186 0.38 4.27 20.23
N ALA A 187 0.19 4.56 21.52
CA ALA A 187 0.13 3.53 22.58
C ALA A 187 -1.06 2.57 22.47
N ASP A 188 -2.06 2.91 21.70
CA ASP A 188 -3.24 2.10 21.36
C ASP A 188 -2.97 1.04 20.28
N VAL A 189 -1.84 1.14 19.57
CA VAL A 189 -1.40 0.20 18.53
C VAL A 189 -0.14 -0.52 19.01
N GLN A 190 -0.07 -1.82 18.80
CA GLN A 190 1.14 -2.60 19.04
C GLN A 190 2.04 -2.56 17.80
N PHE A 191 3.35 -2.37 18.04
CA PHE A 191 4.36 -2.47 16.98
C PHE A 191 5.28 -3.63 17.32
N VAL A 192 5.53 -4.50 16.36
CA VAL A 192 6.46 -5.63 16.45
C VAL A 192 7.43 -5.54 15.27
N PHE A 193 8.71 -5.55 15.59
CA PHE A 193 9.81 -5.50 14.62
C PHE A 193 10.43 -6.89 14.52
N LEU A 194 9.97 -7.68 13.56
CA LEU A 194 10.38 -9.07 13.38
C LEU A 194 11.54 -9.15 12.38
N ASN A 195 12.73 -9.27 12.90
CA ASN A 195 13.94 -9.44 12.10
C ASN A 195 13.95 -10.81 11.43
N GLN A 196 14.46 -10.87 10.22
CA GLN A 196 14.41 -12.07 9.36
C GLN A 196 15.81 -12.56 9.03
N GLY A 197 16.13 -13.75 9.54
CA GLY A 197 17.31 -14.51 9.15
C GLY A 197 18.66 -13.96 9.65
N GLU A 198 18.66 -13.14 10.71
CA GLU A 198 19.89 -12.60 11.32
C GLU A 198 20.05 -13.10 12.76
N THR A 199 21.27 -13.16 13.22
CA THR A 199 21.59 -13.57 14.58
C THR A 199 21.26 -12.49 15.62
N LEU A 200 21.12 -12.89 16.87
CA LEU A 200 20.89 -11.97 17.99
C LEU A 200 21.96 -10.87 18.06
N GLU A 201 23.24 -11.24 17.85
CA GLU A 201 24.36 -10.30 17.94
C GLU A 201 24.30 -9.23 16.83
N GLU A 202 23.96 -9.63 15.60
CA GLU A 202 23.82 -8.72 14.45
C GLU A 202 22.70 -7.69 14.71
N VAL A 203 21.56 -8.17 15.19
CA VAL A 203 20.38 -7.31 15.44
C VAL A 203 20.61 -6.37 16.63
N GLN A 204 21.13 -6.88 17.75
CA GLN A 204 21.51 -6.05 18.91
C GLN A 204 22.54 -4.99 18.51
N GLY A 205 23.57 -5.39 17.76
CA GLY A 205 24.60 -4.47 17.26
C GLY A 205 24.02 -3.38 16.35
N PHE A 206 23.05 -3.70 15.52
CA PHE A 206 22.35 -2.73 14.68
C PHE A 206 21.53 -1.75 15.50
N VAL A 207 20.64 -2.23 16.37
CA VAL A 207 19.77 -1.40 17.21
C VAL A 207 20.59 -0.43 18.07
N ALA A 208 21.71 -0.91 18.64
CA ALA A 208 22.63 -0.10 19.44
C ALA A 208 23.34 0.99 18.62
N ARG A 209 23.85 0.65 17.42
CA ARG A 209 24.54 1.61 16.53
C ARG A 209 23.61 2.71 16.05
N GLU A 210 22.40 2.35 15.64
CA GLU A 210 21.42 3.31 15.13
C GLU A 210 20.67 4.05 16.26
N ARG A 211 20.94 3.72 17.54
CA ARG A 211 20.31 4.33 18.74
C ARG A 211 18.78 4.30 18.68
N LEU A 212 18.22 3.22 18.16
CA LEU A 212 16.78 3.06 17.99
C LEU A 212 16.13 2.66 19.30
N LEU A 213 15.12 3.41 19.71
CA LEU A 213 14.29 3.09 20.87
C LEU A 213 13.07 2.29 20.39
N LEU A 214 13.27 0.99 20.14
CA LEU A 214 12.25 0.07 19.67
C LEU A 214 11.81 -0.87 20.79
N GLY A 215 10.51 -0.98 21.01
CA GLY A 215 9.92 -2.08 21.77
C GLY A 215 9.58 -3.27 20.88
N ASN A 216 9.49 -4.47 21.45
CA ASN A 216 9.10 -5.69 20.74
C ASN A 216 9.93 -5.99 19.47
N VAL A 217 11.26 -5.89 19.60
CA VAL A 217 12.17 -6.41 18.57
C VAL A 217 12.31 -7.91 18.77
N LEU A 218 11.94 -8.67 17.75
CA LEU A 218 11.92 -10.13 17.75
C LEU A 218 12.78 -10.68 16.61
N LEU A 219 13.24 -11.91 16.77
CA LEU A 219 14.14 -12.62 15.87
C LEU A 219 13.44 -13.87 15.32
N ASP A 220 13.48 -14.00 14.02
CA ASP A 220 12.97 -15.13 13.24
C ASP A 220 14.15 -15.67 12.39
N ASP A 221 14.99 -16.49 13.02
CA ASP A 221 16.32 -16.90 12.52
C ASP A 221 16.26 -17.61 11.17
N ASP A 222 15.20 -18.39 10.95
CA ASP A 222 14.96 -19.15 9.72
C ASP A 222 13.96 -18.48 8.77
N ALA A 223 13.57 -17.22 9.06
CA ALA A 223 12.62 -16.44 8.27
C ALA A 223 11.29 -17.18 8.01
N ALA A 224 10.83 -17.97 8.97
CA ALA A 224 9.61 -18.75 8.88
C ALA A 224 8.37 -17.86 8.71
N ALA A 225 8.34 -16.68 9.34
CA ALA A 225 7.26 -15.71 9.19
C ALA A 225 7.09 -15.26 7.74
N SER A 226 8.18 -14.99 7.03
CA SER A 226 8.14 -14.62 5.62
C SER A 226 7.48 -15.71 4.78
N THR A 227 7.80 -16.97 5.04
CA THR A 227 7.22 -18.12 4.33
C THR A 227 5.73 -18.27 4.64
N VAL A 228 5.35 -18.26 5.94
CA VAL A 228 3.96 -18.43 6.39
C VAL A 228 3.07 -17.28 5.92
N LEU A 229 3.56 -16.04 5.97
CA LEU A 229 2.85 -14.83 5.54
C LEU A 229 2.96 -14.56 4.03
N GLY A 230 3.73 -15.38 3.29
CA GLY A 230 3.91 -15.21 1.84
C GLY A 230 4.61 -13.90 1.46
N VAL A 231 5.48 -13.40 2.33
CA VAL A 231 6.29 -12.19 2.11
C VAL A 231 7.56 -12.56 1.36
N GLN A 232 7.86 -11.84 0.27
CA GLN A 232 9.00 -12.15 -0.61
C GLN A 232 10.05 -11.04 -0.67
N ALA A 233 9.83 -9.93 0.00
CA ALA A 233 10.72 -8.78 -0.04
C ALA A 233 10.67 -7.97 1.28
N TYR A 234 11.77 -7.29 1.61
CA TYR A 234 11.88 -6.41 2.76
C TYR A 234 12.13 -4.96 2.32
N PRO A 235 11.61 -3.99 3.10
CA PRO A 235 10.70 -4.15 4.23
C PRO A 235 9.29 -4.55 3.79
N SER A 236 8.59 -5.26 4.67
CA SER A 236 7.17 -5.55 4.51
C SER A 236 6.46 -5.30 5.83
N THR A 237 5.42 -4.48 5.79
CA THR A 237 4.65 -4.13 6.98
C THR A 237 3.23 -4.64 6.86
N LEU A 238 2.84 -5.49 7.80
CA LEU A 238 1.52 -6.10 7.89
C LEU A 238 0.72 -5.40 9.00
N PHE A 239 -0.50 -5.04 8.68
CA PHE A 239 -1.43 -4.37 9.58
C PHE A 239 -2.55 -5.34 9.95
N PHE A 240 -2.63 -5.72 11.22
CA PHE A 240 -3.65 -6.63 11.75
C PHE A 240 -4.60 -5.87 12.67
N ASP A 241 -5.89 -6.24 12.63
CA ASP A 241 -6.85 -5.77 13.64
C ASP A 241 -6.64 -6.45 15.00
N ALA A 242 -7.43 -6.04 16.00
CA ALA A 242 -7.35 -6.59 17.35
C ALA A 242 -7.63 -8.10 17.41
N GLU A 243 -8.39 -8.62 16.47
CA GLU A 243 -8.70 -10.07 16.34
C GLU A 243 -7.59 -10.84 15.62
N GLY A 244 -6.53 -10.16 15.16
CA GLY A 244 -5.41 -10.76 14.42
C GLY A 244 -5.74 -11.09 12.97
N ARG A 245 -6.70 -10.41 12.34
CA ARG A 245 -7.00 -10.53 10.91
C ARG A 245 -6.20 -9.52 10.12
N LEU A 246 -5.55 -9.94 9.06
CA LEU A 246 -4.80 -9.05 8.18
C LEU A 246 -5.74 -8.06 7.48
N ARG A 247 -5.52 -6.78 7.70
CA ARG A 247 -6.27 -5.67 7.07
C ARG A 247 -5.53 -5.10 5.87
N GLU A 248 -4.21 -5.01 5.96
CA GLU A 248 -3.38 -4.46 4.89
C GLU A 248 -1.97 -5.05 4.93
N LEU A 249 -1.38 -5.27 3.76
CA LEU A 249 0.04 -5.59 3.56
C LEU A 249 0.67 -4.47 2.72
N HIS A 250 1.66 -3.82 3.27
CA HIS A 250 2.49 -2.85 2.56
C HIS A 250 3.86 -3.45 2.23
N LEU A 251 4.27 -3.36 0.98
CA LEU A 251 5.59 -3.78 0.50
C LEU A 251 6.42 -2.55 0.20
N GLY A 252 7.62 -2.49 0.74
CA GLY A 252 8.57 -1.41 0.57
C GLY A 252 8.55 -0.39 1.71
N GLU A 253 9.37 0.64 1.58
CA GLU A 253 9.60 1.66 2.58
C GLU A 253 8.35 2.50 2.87
N LEU A 254 7.99 2.65 4.15
CA LEU A 254 6.90 3.50 4.62
C LEU A 254 7.37 4.91 4.91
N THR A 255 6.63 5.90 4.40
CA THR A 255 6.76 7.29 4.84
C THR A 255 5.93 7.55 6.10
N ALA A 256 6.26 8.58 6.86
CA ALA A 256 5.48 8.97 8.05
C ALA A 256 4.01 9.25 7.68
N ALA A 257 3.77 9.94 6.54
CA ALA A 257 2.42 10.24 6.07
C ALA A 257 1.66 8.97 5.63
N GLY A 258 2.33 8.05 4.93
CA GLY A 258 1.76 6.77 4.53
C GLY A 258 1.41 5.89 5.73
N LEU A 259 2.31 5.80 6.71
CA LEU A 259 2.08 5.05 7.96
C LEU A 259 0.88 5.63 8.72
N GLU A 260 0.85 6.94 8.94
CA GLU A 260 -0.24 7.61 9.66
C GLU A 260 -1.61 7.41 8.98
N HIS A 261 -1.63 7.44 7.63
CA HIS A 261 -2.84 7.15 6.86
C HIS A 261 -3.34 5.71 7.11
N LYS A 262 -2.43 4.73 7.15
CA LYS A 262 -2.76 3.31 7.38
C LYS A 262 -3.21 3.08 8.83
N LEU A 263 -2.55 3.69 9.80
CA LEU A 263 -2.93 3.60 11.22
C LEU A 263 -4.35 4.13 11.48
N ARG A 264 -4.73 5.23 10.83
CA ARG A 264 -6.11 5.76 10.93
C ARG A 264 -7.18 4.82 10.38
N ARG A 265 -6.84 3.96 9.44
CA ARG A 265 -7.75 2.96 8.86
C ARG A 265 -7.77 1.64 9.63
N LEU A 266 -6.78 1.41 10.46
CA LEU A 266 -6.66 0.21 11.28
C LEU A 266 -7.51 0.28 12.57
N ARG A 267 -7.83 1.49 13.01
CA ARG A 267 -8.73 1.79 14.13
C ARG A 267 -10.17 1.79 13.67
#